data_b82bb6555b323ec098d76a8758613e89
#
_entry.id   b82bb6555b323ec098d76a8758613e89
#
_cell.length_a   1.000
_cell.length_b   1.000
_cell.length_c   1.000
_cell.angle_alpha   90.00
_cell.angle_beta   90.00
_cell.angle_gamma   90.00
#
_symmetry.space_group_name_H-M   'P 1'
#
loop_
_entity.id
_entity.type
_entity.pdbx_description
1 polymer ?
#
loop_
_entity_poly.entity_id
_entity_poly.type
_entity_poly.pdbx_seq_one_letter_code
_entity_poly.pdbx_strand_id
1 'polypeptide(L)'
;GANNSIEDSRWLANGENPWQMILGGDGMQVQIDNRNSNIIYTGYQFGNYFRLNLADDLSRYRKSIKPKHELGESPYRFNWQTPILLSKHNQDIVYFGSNKLHQSFNKGDSWNLISDDLTFGGKKGNVANGTITTISESVFKFGLLYTGSDDGKVSLTHNGGETWGIISKNLPKDLWVSRVVASSHVKKRVYLTLNGYRV
;
A
#
# COMPACT_ATOMS: atom_id res chain seq x y z
N GLY A 1 -1.65 3.86 -14.33
CA GLY A 1 -1.97 3.03 -15.47
C GLY A 1 -1.68 3.77 -16.75
N ALA A 2 -0.98 3.12 -17.65
CA ALA A 2 -0.77 3.67 -18.98
C ALA A 2 -2.15 3.89 -19.61
N ASN A 3 -2.42 5.08 -20.07
CA ASN A 3 -3.54 5.31 -20.95
C ASN A 3 -3.17 4.72 -22.32
N ASN A 4 -3.71 3.57 -22.64
CA ASN A 4 -3.51 2.89 -23.92
C ASN A 4 -4.48 3.41 -25.00
N SER A 5 -5.00 4.60 -24.85
CA SER A 5 -5.82 5.20 -25.91
C SER A 5 -4.97 5.34 -27.17
N ILE A 6 -5.32 4.60 -28.20
CA ILE A 6 -4.71 4.75 -29.54
C ILE A 6 -5.02 6.11 -30.16
N GLU A 7 -5.96 6.85 -29.63
CA GLU A 7 -6.26 8.23 -30.00
C GLU A 7 -5.34 9.24 -29.34
N ASP A 8 -4.42 8.77 -28.50
CA ASP A 8 -3.47 9.62 -27.82
C ASP A 8 -2.48 10.21 -28.83
N SER A 9 -2.62 11.53 -29.08
CA SER A 9 -1.74 12.30 -29.95
C SER A 9 -0.25 12.28 -29.56
N ARG A 10 0.05 11.64 -28.43
CA ARG A 10 1.42 11.46 -27.92
C ARG A 10 2.18 10.31 -28.54
N TRP A 11 1.61 9.56 -29.47
CA TRP A 11 2.37 8.63 -30.28
C TRP A 11 3.44 9.40 -31.08
N LEU A 12 4.67 8.91 -31.02
CA LEU A 12 5.75 9.51 -31.80
C LEU A 12 5.48 9.37 -33.30
N ALA A 13 5.99 10.29 -34.09
CA ALA A 13 5.80 10.28 -35.55
C ALA A 13 6.33 9.01 -36.23
N ASN A 14 7.26 8.30 -35.60
CA ASN A 14 7.79 6.99 -36.03
C ASN A 14 6.91 5.78 -35.62
N GLY A 15 5.76 6.00 -34.95
CA GLY A 15 4.85 4.97 -34.48
C GLY A 15 5.28 4.32 -33.16
N GLU A 16 6.32 4.78 -32.49
CA GLU A 16 6.73 4.25 -31.19
C GLU A 16 5.81 4.74 -30.07
N ASN A 17 5.52 3.84 -29.14
CA ASN A 17 4.75 4.17 -27.96
C ASN A 17 5.54 5.11 -27.03
N PRO A 18 5.00 6.31 -26.70
CA PRO A 18 5.69 7.25 -25.81
C PRO A 18 5.79 6.77 -24.35
N TRP A 19 5.12 5.66 -24.01
CA TRP A 19 5.13 5.12 -22.67
C TRP A 19 6.29 4.13 -22.47
N GLN A 20 7.06 4.38 -21.43
CA GLN A 20 8.11 3.47 -21.02
C GLN A 20 7.62 2.56 -19.89
N MET A 21 7.82 1.25 -20.02
CA MET A 21 7.57 0.31 -18.95
C MET A 21 8.70 0.42 -17.92
N ILE A 22 8.34 0.77 -16.67
CA ILE A 22 9.29 0.92 -15.56
C ILE A 22 9.52 -0.40 -14.80
N LEU A 23 8.47 -1.24 -14.71
CA LEU A 23 8.53 -2.53 -14.03
C LEU A 23 7.49 -3.47 -14.63
N GLY A 24 7.86 -4.74 -14.81
CA GLY A 24 6.94 -5.79 -15.23
C GLY A 24 6.09 -6.32 -14.06
N GLY A 25 5.08 -7.15 -14.40
CA GLY A 25 4.13 -7.75 -13.46
C GLY A 25 2.70 -7.28 -13.75
N ASP A 26 1.75 -7.62 -12.85
CA ASP A 26 0.31 -7.33 -13.08
C ASP A 26 -0.09 -5.88 -12.75
N GLY A 27 0.85 -5.01 -12.50
CA GLY A 27 0.60 -3.62 -12.14
C GLY A 27 -0.03 -3.47 -10.76
N MET A 28 0.75 -2.96 -9.82
CA MET A 28 0.33 -2.74 -8.43
C MET A 28 0.19 -1.25 -8.14
N GLN A 29 0.00 -0.91 -6.87
CA GLN A 29 -0.04 0.48 -6.45
C GLN A 29 1.29 1.17 -6.73
N VAL A 30 1.21 2.43 -7.14
CA VAL A 30 2.37 3.28 -7.39
C VAL A 30 2.31 4.48 -6.45
N GLN A 31 3.43 4.80 -5.83
CA GLN A 31 3.62 6.04 -5.09
C GLN A 31 4.79 6.80 -5.72
N ILE A 32 4.65 8.11 -5.80
CA ILE A 32 5.67 9.00 -6.37
C ILE A 32 6.01 10.04 -5.29
N ASP A 33 7.30 10.23 -5.02
CA ASP A 33 7.75 11.29 -4.11
C ASP A 33 7.42 12.65 -4.73
N ASN A 34 6.57 13.43 -4.07
CA ASN A 34 6.12 14.73 -4.58
C ASN A 34 7.22 15.80 -4.61
N ARG A 35 8.37 15.56 -3.97
CA ARG A 35 9.55 16.44 -3.98
C ARG A 35 10.49 16.13 -5.15
N ASN A 36 10.45 14.87 -5.65
CA ASN A 36 11.27 14.42 -6.77
C ASN A 36 10.55 13.29 -7.51
N SER A 37 9.93 13.62 -8.63
CA SER A 37 9.14 12.68 -9.45
C SER A 37 9.95 11.53 -10.04
N ASN A 38 11.29 11.58 -10.01
CA ASN A 38 12.12 10.44 -10.38
C ASN A 38 12.11 9.32 -9.33
N ILE A 39 11.74 9.61 -8.07
CA ILE A 39 11.67 8.61 -7.02
C ILE A 39 10.27 8.00 -7.00
N ILE A 40 10.20 6.73 -7.38
CA ILE A 40 8.97 5.96 -7.53
C ILE A 40 9.04 4.71 -6.67
N TYR A 41 7.91 4.37 -6.06
CA TYR A 41 7.68 3.13 -5.34
C TYR A 41 6.64 2.33 -6.10
N THR A 42 7.01 1.20 -6.63
CA THR A 42 6.13 0.30 -7.39
C THR A 42 6.60 -1.14 -7.26
N GLY A 43 5.78 -2.08 -7.67
CA GLY A 43 6.11 -3.48 -7.52
C GLY A 43 5.19 -4.42 -8.29
N TYR A 44 5.28 -5.67 -7.94
CA TYR A 44 4.42 -6.73 -8.42
C TYR A 44 3.82 -7.50 -7.23
N GLN A 45 3.07 -8.52 -7.49
CA GLN A 45 2.22 -9.25 -6.55
C GLN A 45 2.90 -9.58 -5.22
N PHE A 46 2.10 -9.65 -4.15
CA PHE A 46 2.50 -10.10 -2.82
C PHE A 46 3.63 -9.28 -2.17
N GLY A 47 3.56 -7.98 -2.34
CA GLY A 47 4.47 -7.05 -1.66
C GLY A 47 5.89 -6.99 -2.22
N ASN A 48 6.12 -7.49 -3.43
CA ASN A 48 7.43 -7.38 -4.07
C ASN A 48 7.61 -5.99 -4.66
N TYR A 49 7.84 -5.01 -3.79
CA TYR A 49 7.99 -3.61 -4.14
C TYR A 49 9.43 -3.16 -4.15
N PHE A 50 9.68 -2.16 -4.98
CA PHE A 50 10.98 -1.53 -5.16
C PHE A 50 10.84 -0.02 -5.07
N ARG A 51 11.88 0.63 -4.56
CA ARG A 51 12.15 2.04 -4.78
C ARG A 51 13.04 2.17 -6.00
N LEU A 52 12.62 2.98 -6.96
CA LEU A 52 13.29 3.26 -8.22
C LEU A 52 13.66 4.73 -8.27
N ASN A 53 14.78 5.03 -8.92
CA ASN A 53 15.08 6.39 -9.37
C ASN A 53 15.15 6.36 -10.90
N LEU A 54 14.25 7.08 -11.57
CA LEU A 54 14.15 7.09 -13.03
C LEU A 54 15.37 7.74 -13.71
N ALA A 55 16.21 8.47 -12.98
CA ALA A 55 17.47 8.99 -13.47
C ALA A 55 18.57 7.92 -13.58
N ASP A 56 18.36 6.76 -12.95
CA ASP A 56 19.31 5.65 -12.93
C ASP A 56 18.99 4.61 -14.02
N ASP A 57 19.93 3.72 -14.29
CA ASP A 57 19.68 2.53 -15.12
C ASP A 57 18.78 1.54 -14.35
N LEU A 58 17.49 1.52 -14.66
CA LEU A 58 16.48 0.68 -13.99
C LEU A 58 16.72 -0.83 -14.18
N SER A 59 17.52 -1.23 -15.15
CA SER A 59 17.90 -2.65 -15.31
C SER A 59 18.86 -3.10 -14.21
N ARG A 60 19.62 -2.18 -13.62
CA ARG A 60 20.67 -2.43 -12.62
C ARG A 60 20.33 -1.91 -11.23
N TYR A 61 19.62 -0.77 -11.15
CA TYR A 61 19.43 -0.03 -9.90
C TYR A 61 17.95 0.04 -9.50
N ARG A 62 17.49 -1.03 -8.85
CA ARG A 62 16.20 -1.07 -8.17
C ARG A 62 16.39 -1.64 -6.77
N LYS A 63 16.00 -0.87 -5.77
CA LYS A 63 16.13 -1.28 -4.38
C LYS A 63 14.86 -1.98 -3.92
N SER A 64 14.96 -3.27 -3.57
CA SER A 64 13.83 -3.97 -2.92
C SER A 64 13.56 -3.36 -1.55
N ILE A 65 12.29 -3.07 -1.29
CA ILE A 65 11.81 -2.47 -0.04
C ILE A 65 10.79 -3.35 0.69
N LYS A 66 10.63 -4.60 0.30
CA LYS A 66 9.71 -5.53 0.96
C LYS A 66 10.13 -5.78 2.40
N PRO A 67 9.25 -5.54 3.41
CA PRO A 67 9.52 -5.92 4.79
C PRO A 67 9.76 -7.42 4.92
N LYS A 68 10.74 -7.81 5.71
CA LYS A 68 11.07 -9.20 6.00
C LYS A 68 10.74 -9.51 7.47
N HIS A 69 10.29 -10.73 7.73
CA HIS A 69 10.11 -11.26 9.08
C HIS A 69 11.46 -11.70 9.64
N GLU A 70 11.58 -11.73 10.96
CA GLU A 70 12.76 -12.22 11.63
C GLU A 70 12.84 -13.76 11.55
N LEU A 71 14.04 -14.29 11.72
CA LEU A 71 14.27 -15.74 11.77
C LEU A 71 13.49 -16.36 12.93
N GLY A 72 12.73 -17.40 12.63
CA GLY A 72 11.90 -18.09 13.61
C GLY A 72 10.48 -17.52 13.77
N GLU A 73 10.18 -16.39 13.17
CA GLU A 73 8.82 -15.85 13.11
C GLU A 73 8.02 -16.40 11.92
N SER A 74 6.70 -16.39 12.06
CA SER A 74 5.82 -16.72 10.93
C SER A 74 5.94 -15.69 9.82
N PRO A 75 6.01 -16.13 8.56
CA PRO A 75 6.07 -15.21 7.43
C PRO A 75 4.89 -14.24 7.40
N TYR A 76 5.14 -12.99 7.02
CA TYR A 76 4.08 -12.02 6.80
C TYR A 76 3.18 -12.45 5.64
N ARG A 77 1.88 -12.22 5.80
CA ARG A 77 0.90 -12.43 4.74
C ARG A 77 0.73 -11.13 3.96
N PHE A 78 0.95 -11.17 2.65
CA PHE A 78 0.79 -10.04 1.76
C PHE A 78 -0.37 -10.26 0.81
N ASN A 79 -1.21 -9.25 0.63
CA ASN A 79 -2.25 -9.29 -0.39
C ASN A 79 -1.65 -9.36 -1.80
N TRP A 80 -2.41 -9.89 -2.75
CA TRP A 80 -2.03 -9.81 -4.17
C TRP A 80 -1.66 -8.37 -4.54
N GLN A 81 -2.54 -7.42 -4.21
CA GLN A 81 -2.29 -5.99 -4.35
C GLN A 81 -1.96 -5.38 -2.99
N THR A 82 -0.75 -5.58 -2.54
CA THR A 82 -0.25 -5.07 -1.26
C THR A 82 -0.30 -3.54 -1.22
N PRO A 83 -0.86 -2.91 -0.17
CA PRO A 83 -0.91 -1.46 -0.09
C PRO A 83 0.43 -0.87 0.37
N ILE A 84 0.82 0.22 -0.30
CA ILE A 84 1.95 1.08 0.06
C ILE A 84 1.48 2.53 0.08
N LEU A 85 1.95 3.32 1.04
CA LEU A 85 1.58 4.72 1.19
C LEU A 85 2.79 5.56 1.60
N LEU A 86 3.06 6.63 0.88
CA LEU A 86 3.95 7.70 1.34
C LEU A 86 3.19 8.61 2.29
N SER A 87 3.80 8.95 3.44
CA SER A 87 3.19 9.86 4.40
C SER A 87 2.95 11.24 3.79
N LYS A 88 1.78 11.79 4.05
CA LYS A 88 1.43 13.16 3.64
C LYS A 88 2.17 14.24 4.43
N HIS A 89 2.77 13.87 5.56
CA HIS A 89 3.50 14.78 6.44
C HIS A 89 4.99 14.81 6.15
N ASN A 90 5.56 13.68 5.71
CA ASN A 90 6.97 13.58 5.34
C ASN A 90 7.16 12.42 4.34
N GLN A 91 7.59 12.70 3.13
CA GLN A 91 7.76 11.71 2.04
C GLN A 91 8.92 10.71 2.27
N ASP A 92 9.74 10.90 3.32
CA ASP A 92 10.72 9.87 3.72
C ASP A 92 10.07 8.74 4.52
N ILE A 93 8.84 8.99 5.01
CA ILE A 93 8.07 7.99 5.74
C ILE A 93 7.20 7.21 4.78
N VAL A 94 7.38 5.89 4.83
CA VAL A 94 6.64 4.93 4.01
C VAL A 94 5.90 3.97 4.93
N TYR A 95 4.62 3.74 4.64
CA TYR A 95 3.82 2.70 5.27
C TYR A 95 3.63 1.54 4.30
N PHE A 96 3.68 0.31 4.82
CA PHE A 96 3.57 -0.90 4.02
C PHE A 96 2.69 -1.93 4.74
N GLY A 97 1.66 -2.43 4.06
CA GLY A 97 0.70 -3.37 4.65
C GLY A 97 1.04 -4.83 4.31
N SER A 98 1.20 -5.64 5.36
CA SER A 98 1.11 -7.11 5.27
C SER A 98 -0.19 -7.53 5.98
N ASN A 99 -0.17 -8.56 6.84
CA ASN A 99 -1.17 -8.71 7.91
C ASN A 99 -0.90 -7.75 9.09
N LYS A 100 0.29 -7.16 9.12
CA LYS A 100 0.73 -6.15 10.07
C LYS A 100 1.08 -4.87 9.32
N LEU A 101 1.14 -3.74 10.02
CA LEU A 101 1.54 -2.46 9.43
C LEU A 101 2.99 -2.17 9.76
N HIS A 102 3.76 -1.88 8.72
CA HIS A 102 5.17 -1.51 8.79
C HIS A 102 5.32 -0.04 8.47
N GLN A 103 6.25 0.62 9.16
CA GLN A 103 6.63 2.02 8.95
C GLN A 103 8.14 2.12 8.73
N SER A 104 8.54 2.86 7.73
CA SER A 104 9.93 3.24 7.48
C SER A 104 10.05 4.75 7.63
N PHE A 105 11.15 5.23 8.22
CA PHE A 105 11.51 6.64 8.28
C PHE A 105 12.60 7.03 7.26
N ASN A 106 13.06 6.08 6.46
CA ASN A 106 14.19 6.22 5.53
C ASN A 106 13.88 5.63 4.16
N LYS A 107 12.69 5.93 3.62
CA LYS A 107 12.30 5.57 2.25
C LYS A 107 12.24 4.06 1.97
N GLY A 108 11.97 3.26 3.00
CA GLY A 108 11.89 1.81 2.90
C GLY A 108 13.24 1.09 3.06
N ASP A 109 14.29 1.75 3.53
CA ASP A 109 15.60 1.15 3.76
C ASP A 109 15.61 0.26 5.00
N SER A 110 14.85 0.63 6.02
CA SER A 110 14.57 -0.19 7.20
C SER A 110 13.12 -0.03 7.62
N TRP A 111 12.61 -1.02 8.36
CA TRP A 111 11.21 -1.10 8.74
C TRP A 111 11.05 -1.28 10.25
N ASN A 112 10.14 -0.53 10.82
CA ASN A 112 9.62 -0.72 12.17
C ASN A 112 8.23 -1.35 12.08
N LEU A 113 7.97 -2.38 12.85
CA LEU A 113 6.64 -2.94 13.01
C LEU A 113 5.86 -2.06 13.98
N ILE A 114 4.74 -1.49 13.53
CA ILE A 114 3.91 -0.58 14.33
C ILE A 114 2.53 -1.15 14.65
N SER A 115 2.32 -2.43 14.46
CA SER A 115 1.09 -3.12 14.85
C SER A 115 1.31 -4.60 15.09
N ASP A 116 0.42 -5.21 15.87
CA ASP A 116 0.11 -6.62 15.79
C ASP A 116 -0.69 -6.95 14.51
N ASP A 117 -1.26 -8.15 14.42
CA ASP A 117 -2.09 -8.56 13.30
C ASP A 117 -3.38 -7.71 13.23
N LEU A 118 -3.49 -6.89 12.19
CA LEU A 118 -4.63 -6.00 11.94
C LEU A 118 -5.73 -6.67 11.10
N THR A 119 -5.76 -7.99 11.06
CA THR A 119 -6.78 -8.81 10.39
C THR A 119 -7.51 -9.69 11.39
N PHE A 120 -8.54 -10.42 10.97
CA PHE A 120 -9.15 -11.45 11.81
C PHE A 120 -8.40 -12.79 11.77
N GLY A 121 -7.31 -12.86 11.01
CA GLY A 121 -6.45 -14.02 10.84
C GLY A 121 -6.63 -14.68 9.47
N GLY A 122 -5.54 -15.31 9.01
CA GLY A 122 -5.55 -15.98 7.71
C GLY A 122 -6.37 -17.27 7.72
N LYS A 123 -7.10 -17.51 6.63
CA LYS A 123 -7.71 -18.83 6.36
C LYS A 123 -6.77 -19.63 5.47
N LYS A 124 -6.73 -20.96 5.65
CA LYS A 124 -6.00 -21.84 4.73
C LYS A 124 -6.66 -21.81 3.35
N GLY A 125 -5.87 -21.72 2.30
CA GLY A 125 -6.35 -21.67 0.92
C GLY A 125 -5.23 -21.34 -0.05
N ASN A 126 -5.56 -21.31 -1.35
CA ASN A 126 -4.61 -21.07 -2.44
C ASN A 126 -4.29 -19.58 -2.65
N VAL A 127 -5.00 -18.69 -1.98
CA VAL A 127 -4.81 -17.23 -2.07
C VAL A 127 -4.54 -16.66 -0.69
N ALA A 128 -3.74 -15.62 -0.62
CA ALA A 128 -3.49 -14.91 0.63
C ALA A 128 -4.82 -14.36 1.19
N ASN A 129 -5.04 -14.59 2.48
CA ASN A 129 -6.20 -14.13 3.23
C ASN A 129 -5.75 -13.65 4.60
N GLY A 130 -6.52 -12.73 5.19
CA GLY A 130 -6.11 -12.04 6.41
C GLY A 130 -4.92 -11.12 6.12
N THR A 131 -5.11 -10.19 5.18
CA THR A 131 -4.10 -9.25 4.70
C THR A 131 -4.66 -7.83 4.67
N ILE A 132 -3.82 -6.84 4.93
CA ILE A 132 -4.20 -5.43 4.76
C ILE A 132 -4.33 -5.15 3.27
N THR A 133 -5.42 -4.50 2.88
CA THR A 133 -5.77 -4.14 1.49
C THR A 133 -5.66 -2.65 1.24
N THR A 134 -5.73 -1.84 2.29
CA THR A 134 -5.75 -0.39 2.19
C THR A 134 -5.19 0.27 3.44
N ILE A 135 -4.47 1.38 3.24
CA ILE A 135 -3.91 2.23 4.29
C ILE A 135 -4.28 3.67 3.98
N SER A 136 -4.64 4.44 4.99
CA SER A 136 -4.86 5.87 4.85
C SER A 136 -4.30 6.63 6.04
N GLU A 137 -3.58 7.71 5.78
CA GLU A 137 -3.12 8.66 6.79
C GLU A 137 -3.95 9.94 6.72
N SER A 138 -4.31 10.47 7.88
CA SER A 138 -5.00 11.76 7.98
C SER A 138 -4.05 12.91 7.65
N VAL A 139 -4.50 13.86 6.85
CA VAL A 139 -3.76 15.12 6.58
C VAL A 139 -3.69 16.04 7.80
N PHE A 140 -4.56 15.85 8.80
CA PHE A 140 -4.69 16.73 9.97
C PHE A 140 -3.79 16.34 11.13
N LYS A 141 -3.25 15.12 11.12
CA LYS A 141 -2.40 14.63 12.22
C LYS A 141 -1.52 13.49 11.74
N PHE A 142 -0.21 13.65 11.90
CA PHE A 142 0.76 12.58 11.73
C PHE A 142 0.47 11.42 12.69
N GLY A 143 0.57 10.18 12.20
CA GLY A 143 0.30 8.99 12.99
C GLY A 143 -1.19 8.72 13.27
N LEU A 144 -2.12 9.49 12.71
CA LEU A 144 -3.53 9.12 12.64
C LEU A 144 -3.75 8.27 11.40
N LEU A 145 -3.77 6.94 11.59
CA LEU A 145 -3.77 5.97 10.51
C LEU A 145 -5.02 5.09 10.57
N TYR A 146 -5.49 4.71 9.40
CA TYR A 146 -6.58 3.77 9.19
C TYR A 146 -6.11 2.63 8.30
N THR A 147 -6.49 1.40 8.62
CA THR A 147 -6.26 0.24 7.78
C THR A 147 -7.54 -0.54 7.55
N GLY A 148 -7.63 -1.19 6.41
CA GLY A 148 -8.70 -2.15 6.10
C GLY A 148 -8.09 -3.44 5.58
N SER A 149 -8.77 -4.56 5.82
CA SER A 149 -8.32 -5.90 5.45
C SER A 149 -9.30 -6.62 4.53
N ASP A 150 -8.83 -7.68 3.91
CA ASP A 150 -9.62 -8.53 3.01
C ASP A 150 -10.64 -9.41 3.74
N ASP A 151 -10.61 -9.45 5.06
CA ASP A 151 -11.55 -10.17 5.93
C ASP A 151 -12.51 -9.23 6.68
N GLY A 152 -12.55 -7.94 6.31
CA GLY A 152 -13.54 -6.97 6.80
C GLY A 152 -13.15 -6.21 8.05
N LYS A 153 -11.95 -6.42 8.60
CA LYS A 153 -11.49 -5.65 9.76
C LYS A 153 -11.03 -4.26 9.34
N VAL A 154 -11.54 -3.24 10.03
CA VAL A 154 -11.06 -1.85 9.90
C VAL A 154 -10.50 -1.41 11.23
N SER A 155 -9.27 -0.95 11.22
CA SER A 155 -8.53 -0.54 12.40
C SER A 155 -8.07 0.91 12.31
N LEU A 156 -7.92 1.53 13.47
CA LEU A 156 -7.53 2.93 13.64
C LEU A 156 -6.49 3.05 14.74
N THR A 157 -5.47 3.86 14.49
CA THR A 157 -4.57 4.37 15.54
C THR A 157 -4.56 5.89 15.54
N HIS A 158 -4.48 6.49 16.72
CA HIS A 158 -4.36 7.94 16.92
C HIS A 158 -2.94 8.38 17.29
N ASN A 159 -2.03 7.44 17.53
CA ASN A 159 -0.72 7.65 18.14
C ASN A 159 0.41 6.89 17.41
N GLY A 160 0.31 6.78 16.09
CA GLY A 160 1.39 6.24 15.27
C GLY A 160 1.59 4.73 15.39
N GLY A 161 0.60 4.01 15.92
CA GLY A 161 0.67 2.54 16.04
C GLY A 161 0.92 2.04 17.46
N GLU A 162 1.11 2.92 18.47
CA GLU A 162 1.24 2.49 19.87
C GLU A 162 0.00 1.75 20.35
N THR A 163 -1.18 2.18 19.93
CA THR A 163 -2.44 1.50 20.21
C THR A 163 -3.35 1.47 19.00
N TRP A 164 -4.10 0.37 18.85
CA TRP A 164 -5.03 0.16 17.75
C TRP A 164 -6.43 -0.16 18.26
N GLY A 165 -7.42 0.49 17.68
CA GLY A 165 -8.84 0.25 17.93
C GLY A 165 -9.56 -0.29 16.68
N ILE A 166 -10.50 -1.22 16.87
CA ILE A 166 -11.34 -1.74 15.80
C ILE A 166 -12.55 -0.83 15.63
N ILE A 167 -12.78 -0.31 14.43
CA ILE A 167 -13.91 0.57 14.10
C ILE A 167 -14.94 -0.09 13.18
N SER A 168 -14.75 -1.36 12.80
CA SER A 168 -15.65 -2.13 11.94
C SER A 168 -16.73 -2.93 12.68
N LYS A 169 -16.92 -2.73 13.99
CA LYS A 169 -17.85 -3.54 14.81
C LYS A 169 -19.29 -3.59 14.30
N ASN A 170 -19.75 -2.51 13.68
CA ASN A 170 -21.12 -2.36 13.15
C ASN A 170 -21.21 -2.50 11.62
N LEU A 171 -20.13 -2.94 10.98
CA LEU A 171 -20.11 -3.17 9.53
C LEU A 171 -20.48 -4.63 9.22
N PRO A 172 -20.99 -4.92 8.02
CA PRO A 172 -21.15 -6.27 7.56
C PRO A 172 -19.84 -7.06 7.67
N LYS A 173 -19.92 -8.29 8.17
CA LYS A 173 -18.76 -9.17 8.34
C LYS A 173 -18.37 -9.81 7.01
N ASP A 174 -17.13 -10.27 6.95
CA ASP A 174 -16.58 -11.06 5.83
C ASP A 174 -16.58 -10.35 4.47
N LEU A 175 -16.77 -9.03 4.45
CA LEU A 175 -16.65 -8.24 3.23
C LEU A 175 -15.24 -7.65 3.10
N TRP A 176 -14.69 -7.72 1.90
CA TRP A 176 -13.41 -7.12 1.58
C TRP A 176 -13.46 -5.60 1.72
N VAL A 177 -12.59 -5.03 2.54
CA VAL A 177 -12.41 -3.58 2.62
C VAL A 177 -11.58 -3.13 1.41
N SER A 178 -12.24 -2.61 0.39
CA SER A 178 -11.56 -2.22 -0.85
C SER A 178 -10.86 -0.87 -0.74
N ARG A 179 -11.39 0.05 0.06
CA ARG A 179 -10.74 1.33 0.37
C ARG A 179 -11.15 1.84 1.75
N VAL A 180 -10.20 2.47 2.41
CA VAL A 180 -10.42 3.39 3.52
C VAL A 180 -9.72 4.71 3.18
N VAL A 181 -10.42 5.85 3.35
CA VAL A 181 -9.89 7.16 2.99
C VAL A 181 -10.22 8.16 4.07
N ALA A 182 -9.19 8.68 4.76
CA ALA A 182 -9.37 9.79 5.68
C ALA A 182 -9.70 11.06 4.90
N SER A 183 -10.74 11.77 5.33
CA SER A 183 -11.13 13.02 4.69
C SER A 183 -10.01 14.05 4.74
N SER A 184 -9.77 14.74 3.62
CA SER A 184 -8.87 15.88 3.55
C SER A 184 -9.52 17.20 3.97
N HIS A 185 -10.84 17.20 4.21
CA HIS A 185 -11.62 18.40 4.48
C HIS A 185 -12.21 18.45 5.89
N VAL A 186 -12.55 17.28 6.45
CA VAL A 186 -13.22 17.20 7.75
C VAL A 186 -12.44 16.25 8.67
N LYS A 187 -11.85 16.82 9.71
CA LYS A 187 -11.18 16.04 10.76
C LYS A 187 -12.14 15.00 11.35
N LYS A 188 -11.66 13.80 11.61
CA LYS A 188 -12.40 12.65 12.14
C LYS A 188 -13.43 12.02 11.18
N ARG A 189 -13.50 12.43 9.92
CA ARG A 189 -14.31 11.75 8.91
C ARG A 189 -13.44 10.79 8.11
N VAL A 190 -13.96 9.57 7.92
CA VAL A 190 -13.34 8.55 7.07
C VAL A 190 -14.43 7.97 6.16
N TYR A 191 -14.06 7.70 4.93
CA TYR A 191 -14.89 7.01 3.95
C TYR A 191 -14.42 5.58 3.81
N LEU A 192 -15.35 4.66 3.67
CA LEU A 192 -15.10 3.25 3.57
C LEU A 192 -15.88 2.65 2.42
N THR A 193 -15.24 1.77 1.65
CA THR A 193 -15.92 0.94 0.66
C THR A 193 -15.65 -0.53 0.92
N LEU A 194 -16.70 -1.33 0.78
CA LEU A 194 -16.68 -2.78 0.94
C LEU A 194 -17.11 -3.42 -0.38
N ASN A 195 -16.62 -4.60 -0.67
CA ASN A 195 -17.12 -5.42 -1.77
C ASN A 195 -17.29 -6.87 -1.35
N GLY A 196 -18.18 -7.58 -2.05
CA GLY A 196 -18.47 -8.99 -1.83
C GLY A 196 -17.65 -9.94 -2.71
N TYR A 197 -16.45 -9.58 -3.09
CA TYR A 197 -15.63 -10.35 -4.04
C TYR A 197 -15.41 -11.83 -3.65
N ARG A 198 -15.46 -12.12 -2.34
CA ARG A 198 -15.25 -13.47 -1.79
C ARG A 198 -16.49 -14.06 -1.10
N VAL A 199 -17.67 -13.47 -1.28
CA VAL A 199 -18.94 -13.92 -0.69
C VAL A 199 -19.78 -14.61 -1.74
#